data_966a1424e982d1ca0a0b4b44f88d5e8f
#
_entry.id   966a1424e982d1ca0a0b4b44f88d5e8f
#
_cell.length_a   1.000
_cell.length_b   1.000
_cell.length_c   1.000
_cell.angle_alpha   90.00
_cell.angle_beta   90.00
_cell.angle_gamma   90.00
#
_symmetry.space_group_name_H-M   'P 1'
#
loop_
_entity.id
_entity.type
_entity.pdbx_description
1 polymer ?
#
loop_
_entity_poly.entity_id
_entity_poly.type
_entity_poly.pdbx_seq_one_letter_code
_entity_poly.pdbx_strand_id
1 'polypeptide(L)'
;DLKLKAKFSAYKDKIYEGKIESIASRVDPQTRSILARAKINNENTEIIPGSLLEIEIFYNEKDVLGVPDTSIMYEGSKKFIYKIIENNMIKKTEVETGVRYKGNLEILSGLNEGDKIIAEGLTKVRPGMKVKPIIKSQ
;
A
#
# COMPACT_ATOMS: atom_id res chain seq x y z
N ASP A 1 5.61 -18.54 -8.35
CA ASP A 1 6.34 -17.50 -9.10
C ASP A 1 6.09 -16.15 -8.45
N LEU A 2 7.10 -15.58 -7.78
CA LEU A 2 6.99 -14.24 -7.20
C LEU A 2 7.33 -13.21 -8.29
N LYS A 3 6.42 -12.27 -8.50
CA LYS A 3 6.62 -11.13 -9.40
C LYS A 3 7.53 -10.11 -8.74
N LEU A 4 8.30 -9.40 -9.54
CA LEU A 4 9.14 -8.29 -9.09
C LEU A 4 9.06 -7.09 -10.04
N LYS A 5 9.36 -5.93 -9.49
CA LYS A 5 9.66 -4.72 -10.24
C LYS A 5 11.06 -4.28 -9.90
N ALA A 6 11.84 -3.98 -10.93
CA ALA A 6 13.19 -3.48 -10.79
C ALA A 6 13.27 -2.03 -11.26
N LYS A 7 14.01 -1.21 -10.52
CA LYS A 7 14.36 0.17 -10.90
C LYS A 7 15.85 0.25 -11.11
N PHE A 8 16.25 0.88 -12.19
CA PHE A 8 17.63 1.15 -12.51
C PHE A 8 17.93 2.65 -12.34
N SER A 9 18.93 2.98 -11.54
CA SER A 9 19.23 4.37 -11.18
C SER A 9 19.53 5.28 -12.36
N ALA A 10 20.02 4.73 -13.49
CA ALA A 10 20.27 5.48 -14.72
C ALA A 10 18.98 5.88 -15.45
N TYR A 11 17.89 5.18 -15.25
CA TYR A 11 16.58 5.44 -15.87
C TYR A 11 15.49 5.50 -14.80
N LYS A 12 15.45 6.63 -14.06
CA LYS A 12 14.64 6.79 -12.84
C LYS A 12 13.13 6.57 -13.01
N ASP A 13 12.61 6.84 -14.20
CA ASP A 13 11.19 6.75 -14.51
C ASP A 13 10.77 5.40 -15.14
N LYS A 14 11.74 4.50 -15.36
CA LYS A 14 11.47 3.18 -15.94
C LYS A 14 11.39 2.10 -14.88
N ILE A 15 10.38 1.27 -15.03
CA ILE A 15 10.17 0.07 -14.21
C ILE A 15 10.31 -1.13 -15.13
N TYR A 16 11.18 -2.05 -14.75
CA TYR A 16 11.40 -3.32 -15.44
C TYR A 16 10.70 -4.42 -14.66
N GLU A 17 9.86 -5.18 -15.33
CA GLU A 17 9.14 -6.29 -14.72
C GLU A 17 9.93 -7.58 -14.82
N GLY A 18 9.78 -8.44 -13.84
CA GLY A 18 10.47 -9.71 -13.80
C GLY A 18 9.82 -10.71 -12.85
N LYS A 19 10.44 -11.85 -12.71
CA LYS A 19 10.01 -12.94 -11.84
C LYS A 19 11.21 -13.55 -11.12
N ILE A 20 11.00 -13.96 -9.88
CA ILE A 20 11.97 -14.78 -9.14
C ILE A 20 11.96 -16.18 -9.73
N GLU A 21 13.11 -16.67 -10.19
CA GLU A 21 13.27 -18.02 -10.70
C GLU A 21 13.69 -19.01 -9.62
N SER A 22 14.57 -18.59 -8.72
CA SER A 22 15.02 -19.44 -7.62
C SER A 22 15.46 -18.63 -6.41
N ILE A 23 15.31 -19.24 -5.24
CA ILE A 23 15.79 -18.71 -3.97
C ILE A 23 16.65 -19.84 -3.35
N ALA A 24 17.86 -19.51 -2.93
CA ALA A 24 18.73 -20.47 -2.27
C ALA A 24 18.12 -20.94 -0.95
N SER A 25 18.29 -22.22 -0.64
CA SER A 25 17.82 -22.82 0.61
C SER A 25 18.72 -22.52 1.82
N ARG A 26 19.87 -21.89 1.60
CA ARG A 26 20.85 -21.57 2.65
C ARG A 26 21.09 -20.06 2.73
N VAL A 27 21.08 -19.55 3.94
CA VAL A 27 21.51 -18.18 4.27
C VAL A 27 23.05 -18.17 4.35
N ASP A 28 23.69 -17.18 3.75
CA ASP A 28 25.10 -16.91 3.92
C ASP A 28 25.33 -16.38 5.36
N PRO A 29 26.13 -17.08 6.18
CA PRO A 29 26.31 -16.70 7.58
C PRO A 29 27.17 -15.45 7.78
N GLN A 30 27.98 -15.08 6.79
CA GLN A 30 28.86 -13.91 6.87
C GLN A 30 28.09 -12.64 6.50
N THR A 31 27.34 -12.68 5.40
CA THR A 31 26.58 -11.54 4.89
C THR A 31 25.15 -11.47 5.44
N ARG A 32 24.68 -12.56 6.07
CA ARG A 32 23.27 -12.73 6.52
C ARG A 32 22.25 -12.52 5.41
N SER A 33 22.66 -12.81 4.18
CA SER A 33 21.83 -12.67 2.99
C SER A 33 21.47 -14.03 2.40
N ILE A 34 20.45 -14.04 1.58
CA ILE A 34 20.01 -15.19 0.81
C ILE A 34 20.16 -14.88 -0.67
N LEU A 35 20.71 -15.83 -1.43
CA LEU A 35 20.83 -15.65 -2.87
C LEU A 35 19.49 -15.93 -3.55
N ALA A 36 18.97 -14.97 -4.28
CA ALA A 36 17.84 -15.15 -5.18
C ALA A 36 18.26 -14.84 -6.62
N ARG A 37 17.72 -15.59 -7.57
CA ARG A 37 17.88 -15.33 -8.99
C ARG A 37 16.54 -14.92 -9.56
N ALA A 38 16.58 -13.89 -10.37
CA ALA A 38 15.41 -13.36 -11.04
C ALA A 38 15.68 -13.16 -12.53
N LYS A 39 14.64 -13.33 -13.33
CA LYS A 39 14.64 -12.95 -14.74
C LYS A 39 13.87 -11.67 -14.92
N ILE A 40 14.51 -10.67 -15.52
CA ILE A 40 13.96 -9.36 -15.79
C ILE A 40 13.87 -9.17 -17.30
N ASN A 41 12.78 -8.58 -17.78
CA ASN A 41 12.64 -8.22 -19.18
C ASN A 41 13.52 -7.01 -19.49
N ASN A 42 14.48 -7.18 -20.42
CA ASN A 42 15.44 -6.17 -20.84
C ASN A 42 15.50 -6.11 -22.38
N GLU A 43 14.34 -5.98 -23.03
CA GLU A 43 14.24 -6.00 -24.50
C GLU A 43 15.07 -4.93 -25.18
N ASN A 44 15.20 -3.77 -24.55
CA ASN A 44 15.96 -2.65 -25.10
C ASN A 44 17.44 -2.66 -24.71
N THR A 45 17.93 -3.69 -24.03
CA THR A 45 19.33 -3.80 -23.56
C THR A 45 19.83 -2.61 -22.75
N GLU A 46 18.92 -1.94 -22.05
CA GLU A 46 19.23 -0.75 -21.24
C GLU A 46 19.93 -1.08 -19.92
N ILE A 47 19.64 -2.27 -19.38
CA ILE A 47 20.31 -2.78 -18.18
C ILE A 47 21.55 -3.53 -18.64
N ILE A 48 22.72 -3.03 -18.24
CA ILE A 48 24.01 -3.61 -18.60
C ILE A 48 24.47 -4.57 -17.49
N PRO A 49 25.17 -5.67 -17.83
CA PRO A 49 25.76 -6.55 -16.82
C PRO A 49 26.62 -5.79 -15.81
N GLY A 50 26.47 -6.10 -14.54
CA GLY A 50 27.15 -5.40 -13.44
C GLY A 50 26.37 -4.19 -12.88
N SER A 51 25.23 -3.84 -13.46
CA SER A 51 24.36 -2.77 -12.92
C SER A 51 23.75 -3.15 -11.58
N LEU A 52 23.65 -2.15 -10.69
CA LEU A 52 22.88 -2.25 -9.46
C LEU A 52 21.43 -1.88 -9.72
N LEU A 53 20.51 -2.75 -9.30
CA LEU A 53 19.08 -2.54 -9.42
C LEU A 53 18.43 -2.54 -8.04
N GLU A 54 17.47 -1.65 -7.84
CA GLU A 54 16.57 -1.70 -6.71
C GLU A 54 15.40 -2.62 -7.06
N ILE A 55 15.15 -3.66 -6.24
CA ILE A 55 14.15 -4.68 -6.50
C ILE A 55 13.02 -4.59 -5.48
N GLU A 56 11.80 -4.47 -5.95
CA GLU A 56 10.57 -4.58 -5.18
C GLU A 56 9.91 -5.92 -5.50
N ILE A 57 9.78 -6.81 -4.52
CA ILE A 57 9.18 -8.15 -4.69
C ILE A 57 7.75 -8.11 -4.18
N PHE A 58 6.82 -8.58 -5.01
CA PHE A 58 5.40 -8.69 -4.66
C PHE A 58 5.10 -10.11 -4.20
N TYR A 59 4.69 -10.19 -2.96
CA TYR A 59 4.37 -11.47 -2.35
C TYR A 59 3.02 -11.34 -1.64
N ASN A 60 2.15 -12.36 -1.77
CA ASN A 60 0.78 -12.33 -1.24
C ASN A 60 -0.04 -11.11 -1.72
N GLU A 61 -0.02 -10.84 -3.03
CA GLU A 61 -0.95 -9.86 -3.61
C GLU A 61 -2.40 -10.30 -3.32
N LYS A 62 -3.13 -9.44 -2.67
CA LYS A 62 -4.56 -9.60 -2.40
C LYS A 62 -5.27 -8.26 -2.59
N ASP A 63 -6.50 -8.33 -3.06
CA ASP A 63 -7.35 -7.15 -3.07
C ASP A 63 -7.77 -6.84 -1.63
N VAL A 64 -7.49 -5.63 -1.19
CA VAL A 64 -7.79 -5.17 0.17
C VAL A 64 -8.52 -3.84 0.12
N LEU A 65 -9.40 -3.63 1.08
CA LEU A 65 -9.99 -2.32 1.29
C LEU A 65 -8.92 -1.41 1.90
N GLY A 66 -8.48 -0.42 1.15
CA GLY A 66 -7.47 0.55 1.60
C GLY A 66 -8.08 1.94 1.78
N VAL A 67 -7.63 2.65 2.79
CA VAL A 67 -7.99 4.05 3.03
C VAL A 67 -6.73 4.89 3.24
N PRO A 68 -6.74 6.18 2.89
CA PRO A 68 -5.61 7.06 3.22
C PRO A 68 -5.33 7.03 4.73
N ASP A 69 -4.07 6.92 5.12
CA ASP A 69 -3.68 6.86 6.53
C ASP A 69 -4.07 8.15 7.30
N THR A 70 -4.19 9.27 6.60
CA THR A 70 -4.69 10.54 7.13
C THR A 70 -6.16 10.50 7.56
N SER A 71 -6.93 9.50 7.11
CA SER A 71 -8.33 9.33 7.49
C SER A 71 -8.53 8.62 8.83
N ILE A 72 -7.47 8.07 9.41
CA ILE A 72 -7.52 7.31 10.65
C ILE A 72 -7.27 8.20 11.87
N MET A 73 -8.15 8.08 12.85
CA MET A 73 -7.98 8.71 14.16
C MET A 73 -7.59 7.67 15.20
N TYR A 74 -6.63 8.01 16.03
CA TYR A 74 -6.13 7.15 17.10
C TYR A 74 -6.63 7.68 18.45
N GLU A 75 -7.33 6.83 19.21
CA GLU A 75 -7.77 7.14 20.56
C GLU A 75 -7.38 6.00 21.50
N GLY A 76 -6.31 6.19 22.24
CA GLY A 76 -5.69 5.12 23.02
C GLY A 76 -5.21 3.98 22.12
N SER A 77 -5.69 2.78 22.38
CA SER A 77 -5.41 1.58 21.57
C SER A 77 -6.37 1.36 20.40
N LYS A 78 -7.42 2.18 20.30
CA LYS A 78 -8.47 2.03 19.28
C LYS A 78 -8.25 2.97 18.11
N LYS A 79 -8.71 2.54 16.95
CA LYS A 79 -8.65 3.29 15.69
C LYS A 79 -10.06 3.55 15.19
N PHE A 80 -10.29 4.76 14.73
CA PHE A 80 -11.60 5.20 14.25
C PHE A 80 -11.48 5.89 12.90
N ILE A 81 -12.58 5.87 12.17
CA ILE A 81 -12.75 6.62 10.93
C ILE A 81 -14.09 7.35 10.95
N TYR A 82 -14.17 8.48 10.29
CA TYR A 82 -15.45 9.15 10.06
C TYR A 82 -16.06 8.67 8.75
N LYS A 83 -17.16 7.93 8.88
CA LYS A 83 -18.00 7.47 7.77
C LYS A 83 -19.13 8.46 7.52
N ILE A 84 -19.42 8.74 6.28
CA ILE A 84 -20.59 9.54 5.88
C ILE A 84 -21.73 8.55 5.63
N ILE A 85 -22.78 8.69 6.43
CA ILE A 85 -24.00 7.91 6.35
C ILE A 85 -25.13 8.70 5.68
N GLU A 86 -26.35 8.18 5.69
CA GLU A 86 -27.53 8.83 5.12
C GLU A 86 -27.69 10.28 5.61
N ASN A 87 -28.27 11.13 4.76
CA ASN A 87 -28.43 12.58 4.99
C ASN A 87 -27.09 13.34 5.19
N ASN A 88 -25.97 12.79 4.68
CA ASN A 88 -24.64 13.37 4.82
C ASN A 88 -24.20 13.58 6.28
N MET A 89 -24.66 12.74 7.18
CA MET A 89 -24.25 12.78 8.58
C MET A 89 -22.97 12.00 8.80
N ILE A 90 -22.15 12.46 9.75
CA ILE A 90 -20.92 11.82 10.14
C ILE A 90 -21.18 10.81 11.25
N LYS A 91 -20.72 9.60 11.04
CA LYS A 91 -20.68 8.52 12.05
C LYS A 91 -19.23 8.16 12.35
N LYS A 92 -18.84 8.22 13.61
CA LYS A 92 -17.56 7.68 14.08
C LYS A 92 -17.67 6.15 14.12
N THR A 93 -16.78 5.48 13.40
CA THR A 93 -16.79 4.01 13.26
C THR A 93 -15.44 3.47 13.72
N GLU A 94 -15.45 2.51 14.61
CA GLU A 94 -14.22 1.78 15.01
C GLU A 94 -13.80 0.87 13.87
N VAL A 95 -12.49 0.81 13.59
CA VAL A 95 -11.92 0.00 12.51
C VAL A 95 -10.71 -0.77 13.01
N GLU A 96 -10.52 -1.95 12.45
CA GLU A 96 -9.28 -2.70 12.57
C GLU A 96 -8.46 -2.52 11.30
N THR A 97 -7.18 -2.31 11.46
CA THR A 97 -6.29 -2.02 10.33
C THR A 97 -5.22 -3.08 10.20
N GLY A 98 -4.85 -3.38 8.97
CA GLY A 98 -3.76 -4.28 8.63
C GLY A 98 -2.49 -3.53 8.21
N VAL A 99 -1.95 -3.93 7.05
CA VAL A 99 -0.68 -3.43 6.52
C VAL A 99 -0.81 -2.00 6.00
N ARG A 100 0.23 -1.19 6.25
CA ARG A 100 0.38 0.12 5.61
C ARG A 100 1.23 -0.01 4.34
N TYR A 101 0.72 0.51 3.23
CA TYR A 101 1.45 0.53 1.97
C TYR A 101 1.20 1.83 1.21
N LYS A 102 2.27 2.54 0.84
CA LYS A 102 2.26 3.79 0.03
C LYS A 102 1.25 4.85 0.51
N GLY A 103 1.18 5.09 1.83
CA GLY A 103 0.29 6.10 2.41
C GLY A 103 -1.16 5.65 2.59
N ASN A 104 -1.49 4.41 2.22
CA ASN A 104 -2.77 3.78 2.49
C ASN A 104 -2.64 2.74 3.60
N LEU A 105 -3.70 2.57 4.37
CA LEU A 105 -3.81 1.60 5.43
C LEU A 105 -4.91 0.59 5.08
N GLU A 106 -4.58 -0.70 5.14
CA GLU A 106 -5.54 -1.79 4.95
C GLU A 106 -6.58 -1.76 6.07
N ILE A 107 -7.84 -1.93 5.72
CA ILE A 107 -8.94 -2.09 6.66
C ILE A 107 -9.34 -3.56 6.71
N LEU A 108 -9.22 -4.15 7.90
CA LEU A 108 -9.59 -5.55 8.14
C LEU A 108 -11.06 -5.69 8.54
N SER A 109 -11.58 -4.69 9.29
CA SER A 109 -12.99 -4.65 9.71
C SER A 109 -13.46 -3.22 9.99
N GLY A 110 -14.77 -3.01 9.98
CA GLY A 110 -15.43 -1.73 10.32
C GLY A 110 -15.87 -0.90 9.12
N LEU A 111 -15.38 -1.19 7.91
CA LEU A 111 -15.83 -0.56 6.65
C LEU A 111 -16.18 -1.62 5.61
N ASN A 112 -17.05 -1.23 4.70
CA ASN A 112 -17.38 -1.99 3.49
C ASN A 112 -16.94 -1.23 2.25
N GLU A 113 -16.73 -1.96 1.16
CA GLU A 113 -16.50 -1.35 -0.15
C GLU A 113 -17.67 -0.43 -0.52
N GLY A 114 -17.34 0.76 -1.05
CA GLY A 114 -18.35 1.78 -1.39
C GLY A 114 -18.71 2.72 -0.25
N ASP A 115 -18.27 2.48 0.98
CA ASP A 115 -18.49 3.40 2.09
C ASP A 115 -17.76 4.73 1.84
N LYS A 116 -18.47 5.84 2.05
CA LYS A 116 -17.89 7.18 1.95
C LYS A 116 -17.25 7.55 3.28
N ILE A 117 -16.00 7.94 3.24
CA ILE A 117 -15.22 8.34 4.41
C ILE A 117 -14.69 9.77 4.29
N ILE A 118 -14.30 10.36 5.40
CA ILE A 118 -13.62 11.64 5.42
C ILE A 118 -12.12 11.39 5.40
N ALA A 119 -11.47 11.75 4.30
CA ALA A 119 -10.03 11.58 4.12
C ALA A 119 -9.21 12.77 4.65
N GLU A 120 -9.79 13.96 4.63
CA GLU A 120 -9.13 15.20 5.04
C GLU A 120 -10.06 16.08 5.88
N GLY A 121 -9.50 16.90 6.78
CA GLY A 121 -10.27 17.83 7.58
C GLY A 121 -10.94 17.24 8.82
N LEU A 122 -10.41 16.13 9.35
CA LEU A 122 -10.93 15.43 10.53
C LEU A 122 -11.09 16.33 11.76
N THR A 123 -10.23 17.33 11.91
CA THR A 123 -10.28 18.28 13.04
C THR A 123 -11.44 19.29 12.97
N LYS A 124 -12.01 19.47 11.78
CA LYS A 124 -13.10 20.43 11.52
C LYS A 124 -14.49 19.82 11.66
N VAL A 125 -14.58 18.52 11.87
CA VAL A 125 -15.83 17.77 11.87
C VAL A 125 -15.99 16.96 13.16
N ARG A 126 -17.25 16.67 13.50
CA ARG A 126 -17.61 15.90 14.69
C ARG A 126 -18.74 14.91 14.34
N PRO A 127 -18.83 13.77 15.07
CA PRO A 127 -19.97 12.85 14.92
C PRO A 127 -21.30 13.58 15.02
N GLY A 128 -22.24 13.24 14.16
CA GLY A 128 -23.57 13.85 14.11
C GLY A 128 -23.68 15.15 13.31
N MET A 129 -22.55 15.72 12.84
CA MET A 129 -22.61 16.88 11.94
C MET A 129 -23.03 16.45 10.53
N LYS A 130 -23.76 17.35 9.86
CA LYS A 130 -24.00 17.26 8.42
C LYS A 130 -22.86 17.93 7.67
N VAL A 131 -22.35 17.25 6.66
CA VAL A 131 -21.26 17.75 5.82
C VAL A 131 -21.70 17.85 4.37
N LYS A 132 -21.09 18.77 3.63
CA LYS A 132 -21.21 18.81 2.17
C LYS A 132 -19.92 18.22 1.59
N PRO A 133 -19.93 16.94 1.20
CA PRO A 133 -18.72 16.27 0.76
C PRO A 133 -18.25 16.83 -0.59
N ILE A 134 -16.97 17.11 -0.70
CA ILE A 134 -16.30 17.28 -1.98
C ILE A 134 -15.70 15.92 -2.30
N ILE A 135 -16.24 15.24 -3.31
CA ILE A 135 -15.78 13.90 -3.69
C ILE A 135 -14.47 14.05 -4.45
N LYS A 136 -13.38 13.53 -3.88
CA LYS A 136 -12.17 13.22 -4.63
C LYS A 136 -12.28 11.75 -5.04
N SER A 137 -12.50 11.46 -6.32
CA SER A 137 -12.29 10.11 -6.87
C SER A 137 -10.80 9.86 -6.97
N GLN A 138 -10.36 8.73 -6.45
CA GLN A 138 -9.02 8.18 -6.74
C GLN A 138 -9.00 7.52 -8.10
#